data_dc931ab6ca739106aa1be8faec2db3c2
#
_entry.id   dc931ab6ca739106aa1be8faec2db3c2
#
_cell.length_a   1.000
_cell.length_b   1.000
_cell.length_c   1.000
_cell.angle_alpha   90.00
_cell.angle_beta   90.00
_cell.angle_gamma   90.00
#
_symmetry.space_group_name_H-M   'P 1'
#
loop_
_entity.id
_entity.type
_entity.pdbx_description
1 polymer ?
#
loop_
_entity_poly.entity_id
_entity_poly.type
_entity_poly.pdbx_seq_one_letter_code
_entity_poly.pdbx_strand_id
1 'polypeptide(L)'
;MFLESQGDVGKTQSLVDLIKRMNQAMHADDKAFYTIPESRELVAQYLFLYSTSGDPQDFDSFVDNDYQRASIWTFIKNDSTTSAEMLAQKAQVIIAKNFPPGVTVQMGGSLPQMIALNDVIVKDKFRNMVQMTLVVFILGAIVFRSLVGGLFVVIPLFAVIIANFGLMGWLNTPLDITAMTTASMAIGIGADYEIYLLFRFREELARSGSVLTATRNSMLTSGKAILFVALSIIGGYSVLQLSDFAFYNQLSNMVTATMAVSVFFALFFLRALMMIFKPRFIFGDQPDASFESAVAVSTGGVK
;
A
#
# COMPACT_ATOMS: atom_id res chain seq x y z
N MET A 1 3.37 -30.44 -13.51
CA MET A 1 2.15 -31.12 -13.04
C MET A 1 1.59 -30.57 -11.72
N PHE A 2 2.33 -30.59 -10.57
CA PHE A 2 1.78 -29.97 -9.36
C PHE A 2 1.56 -28.44 -9.50
N LEU A 3 2.56 -27.71 -9.99
CA LEU A 3 2.44 -26.26 -10.16
C LEU A 3 1.30 -25.91 -11.12
N GLU A 4 1.17 -26.61 -12.23
CA GLU A 4 0.10 -26.39 -13.19
C GLU A 4 -1.31 -26.75 -12.69
N SER A 5 -1.41 -27.59 -11.66
CA SER A 5 -2.70 -27.86 -10.99
C SER A 5 -3.16 -26.71 -10.11
N GLN A 6 -2.31 -25.73 -9.84
CA GLN A 6 -2.69 -24.50 -9.12
C GLN A 6 -3.33 -23.53 -10.09
N GLY A 7 -4.51 -23.02 -9.77
CA GLY A 7 -5.32 -22.17 -10.66
C GLY A 7 -4.59 -20.91 -11.17
N ASP A 8 -3.68 -20.37 -10.36
CA ASP A 8 -2.90 -19.17 -10.66
C ASP A 8 -1.69 -19.42 -11.57
N VAL A 9 -1.32 -20.69 -11.83
CA VAL A 9 -0.23 -21.06 -12.73
C VAL A 9 -0.78 -21.30 -14.13
N GLY A 10 -0.16 -20.65 -15.13
CA GLY A 10 -0.51 -20.81 -16.53
C GLY A 10 0.18 -22.02 -17.16
N LYS A 11 1.50 -22.05 -17.06
CA LYS A 11 2.36 -23.07 -17.66
C LYS A 11 3.66 -23.19 -16.90
N THR A 12 4.25 -24.38 -16.91
CA THR A 12 5.64 -24.60 -16.51
C THR A 12 6.46 -25.00 -17.72
N GLN A 13 7.75 -24.66 -17.71
CA GLN A 13 8.71 -25.09 -18.72
C GLN A 13 10.01 -25.50 -18.05
N SER A 14 10.57 -26.60 -18.50
CA SER A 14 11.81 -27.16 -17.96
C SER A 14 12.59 -27.91 -19.05
N LEU A 15 13.82 -28.27 -18.77
CA LEU A 15 14.62 -29.17 -19.63
C LEU A 15 13.86 -30.48 -19.96
N VAL A 16 13.06 -30.96 -19.02
CA VAL A 16 12.26 -32.20 -19.19
C VAL A 16 11.25 -32.06 -20.33
N ASP A 17 10.64 -30.89 -20.47
CA ASP A 17 9.66 -30.65 -21.54
C ASP A 17 10.35 -30.63 -22.92
N LEU A 18 11.54 -30.09 -22.97
CA LEU A 18 12.38 -30.10 -24.17
C LEU A 18 12.79 -31.54 -24.56
N ILE A 19 13.26 -32.34 -23.59
CA ILE A 19 13.60 -33.76 -23.81
C ILE A 19 12.40 -34.56 -24.32
N LYS A 20 11.20 -34.36 -23.73
CA LYS A 20 9.98 -35.00 -24.23
C LYS A 20 9.64 -34.61 -25.65
N ARG A 21 9.81 -33.33 -25.98
CA ARG A 21 9.56 -32.85 -27.35
C ARG A 21 10.56 -33.41 -28.34
N MET A 22 11.83 -33.54 -27.97
CA MET A 22 12.84 -34.19 -28.80
C MET A 22 12.49 -35.66 -29.02
N ASN A 23 12.12 -36.40 -27.97
CA ASN A 23 11.73 -37.80 -28.08
C ASN A 23 10.54 -37.96 -29.03
N GLN A 24 9.55 -37.11 -28.93
CA GLN A 24 8.42 -37.09 -29.86
C GLN A 24 8.84 -36.80 -31.31
N ALA A 25 9.67 -35.78 -31.54
CA ALA A 25 10.12 -35.41 -32.86
C ALA A 25 10.94 -36.52 -33.53
N MET A 26 11.77 -37.22 -32.77
CA MET A 26 12.55 -38.37 -33.26
C MET A 26 11.71 -39.59 -33.58
N HIS A 27 10.44 -39.63 -33.17
CA HIS A 27 9.47 -40.68 -33.45
C HIS A 27 8.36 -40.16 -34.38
N ALA A 28 8.71 -39.38 -35.41
CA ALA A 28 7.79 -38.87 -36.42
C ALA A 28 6.61 -38.03 -35.84
N ASP A 29 6.83 -37.32 -34.76
CA ASP A 29 5.84 -36.51 -34.05
C ASP A 29 4.67 -37.28 -33.41
N ASP A 30 4.84 -38.60 -33.22
CA ASP A 30 3.82 -39.41 -32.53
C ASP A 30 3.68 -38.94 -31.06
N LYS A 31 2.45 -38.61 -30.69
CA LYS A 31 2.13 -38.13 -29.32
C LYS A 31 2.38 -39.18 -28.25
N ALA A 32 2.42 -40.47 -28.57
CA ALA A 32 2.75 -41.54 -27.63
C ALA A 32 4.17 -41.41 -27.10
N PHE A 33 5.06 -40.80 -27.84
CA PHE A 33 6.46 -40.57 -27.47
C PHE A 33 6.72 -39.21 -26.80
N TYR A 34 5.69 -38.46 -26.45
CA TYR A 34 5.86 -37.28 -25.59
C TYR A 34 6.09 -37.68 -24.13
N THR A 35 7.15 -38.48 -23.92
CA THR A 35 7.57 -39.05 -22.64
C THR A 35 9.07 -38.90 -22.46
N ILE A 36 9.54 -39.00 -21.22
CA ILE A 36 10.98 -39.05 -20.95
C ILE A 36 11.48 -40.42 -21.46
N PRO A 37 12.57 -40.48 -22.26
CA PRO A 37 13.19 -41.75 -22.64
C PRO A 37 13.61 -42.56 -21.41
N GLU A 38 13.48 -43.88 -21.48
CA GLU A 38 13.86 -44.78 -20.37
C GLU A 38 15.37 -44.87 -20.15
N SER A 39 16.15 -44.67 -21.24
CA SER A 39 17.61 -44.74 -21.19
C SER A 39 18.22 -43.37 -20.95
N ARG A 40 19.13 -43.30 -19.97
CA ARG A 40 19.93 -42.11 -19.69
C ARG A 40 20.84 -41.75 -20.86
N GLU A 41 21.38 -42.78 -21.55
CA GLU A 41 22.22 -42.62 -22.70
C GLU A 41 21.48 -41.96 -23.86
N LEU A 42 20.21 -42.32 -24.08
CA LEU A 42 19.38 -41.72 -25.12
C LEU A 42 19.09 -40.25 -24.82
N VAL A 43 18.82 -39.89 -23.55
CA VAL A 43 18.69 -38.49 -23.15
C VAL A 43 20.00 -37.72 -23.44
N ALA A 44 21.15 -38.28 -23.12
CA ALA A 44 22.45 -37.65 -23.40
C ALA A 44 22.69 -37.47 -24.91
N GLN A 45 22.29 -38.46 -25.73
CA GLN A 45 22.38 -38.37 -27.21
C GLN A 45 21.48 -37.27 -27.76
N TYR A 46 20.26 -37.12 -27.24
CA TYR A 46 19.36 -36.05 -27.66
C TYR A 46 19.92 -34.67 -27.29
N LEU A 47 20.44 -34.50 -26.10
CA LEU A 47 21.08 -33.24 -25.68
C LEU A 47 22.31 -32.93 -26.55
N PHE A 48 23.15 -33.92 -26.83
CA PHE A 48 24.28 -33.75 -27.70
C PHE A 48 23.87 -33.42 -29.14
N LEU A 49 22.91 -34.12 -29.71
CA LEU A 49 22.39 -33.85 -31.06
C LEU A 49 21.85 -32.40 -31.18
N TYR A 50 21.13 -31.96 -30.20
CA TYR A 50 20.58 -30.59 -30.19
C TYR A 50 21.70 -29.55 -30.05
N SER A 51 22.66 -29.77 -29.17
CA SER A 51 23.79 -28.84 -28.99
C SER A 51 24.67 -28.67 -30.26
N THR A 52 24.62 -29.65 -31.19
CA THR A 52 25.37 -29.61 -32.46
C THR A 52 24.54 -29.13 -33.64
N SER A 53 23.21 -29.21 -33.59
CA SER A 53 22.30 -28.91 -34.70
C SER A 53 21.32 -27.79 -34.43
N GLY A 54 21.05 -27.46 -33.14
CA GLY A 54 20.19 -26.37 -32.70
C GLY A 54 20.97 -25.11 -32.28
N ASP A 55 20.27 -24.13 -31.70
CA ASP A 55 20.94 -23.01 -31.05
C ASP A 55 21.35 -23.43 -29.63
N PRO A 56 22.65 -23.44 -29.29
CA PRO A 56 23.10 -23.77 -27.94
C PRO A 56 22.51 -22.89 -26.88
N GLN A 57 22.14 -21.65 -27.21
CA GLN A 57 21.53 -20.70 -26.26
C GLN A 57 20.10 -21.11 -25.80
N ASP A 58 19.43 -22.00 -26.52
CA ASP A 58 18.12 -22.53 -26.12
C ASP A 58 18.18 -23.32 -24.81
N PHE A 59 19.34 -23.90 -24.46
CA PHE A 59 19.53 -24.61 -23.20
C PHE A 59 19.94 -23.73 -22.02
N ASP A 60 20.61 -22.61 -22.29
CA ASP A 60 21.19 -21.74 -21.24
C ASP A 60 20.13 -21.22 -20.26
N SER A 61 18.88 -21.15 -20.71
CA SER A 61 17.75 -20.76 -19.85
C SER A 61 17.26 -21.88 -18.91
N PHE A 62 17.58 -23.17 -19.21
CA PHE A 62 17.08 -24.32 -18.47
C PHE A 62 18.16 -25.08 -17.70
N VAL A 63 19.41 -25.05 -18.15
CA VAL A 63 20.51 -25.81 -17.55
C VAL A 63 21.82 -25.09 -17.78
N ASP A 64 22.75 -25.18 -16.84
CA ASP A 64 24.11 -24.67 -17.00
C ASP A 64 24.98 -25.66 -17.81
N ASN A 65 26.13 -25.17 -18.31
CA ASN A 65 27.03 -25.96 -19.15
C ASN A 65 27.57 -27.21 -18.46
N ASP A 66 27.64 -27.23 -17.14
CA ASP A 66 28.16 -28.36 -16.35
C ASP A 66 27.03 -29.33 -15.93
N TYR A 67 25.78 -29.07 -16.31
CA TYR A 67 24.58 -29.82 -15.93
C TYR A 67 24.38 -29.97 -14.42
N GLN A 68 24.87 -29.00 -13.62
CA GLN A 68 24.76 -29.01 -12.17
C GLN A 68 23.58 -28.19 -11.65
N ARG A 69 23.12 -27.26 -12.47
CA ARG A 69 21.99 -26.39 -12.13
C ARG A 69 20.92 -26.48 -13.23
N ALA A 70 19.68 -26.64 -12.81
CA ALA A 70 18.55 -26.62 -13.72
C ALA A 70 17.47 -25.65 -13.26
N SER A 71 16.80 -25.01 -14.20
CA SER A 71 15.72 -24.07 -13.96
C SER A 71 14.37 -24.64 -14.38
N ILE A 72 13.35 -24.40 -13.58
CA ILE A 72 11.96 -24.63 -13.92
C ILE A 72 11.28 -23.27 -13.99
N TRP A 73 10.91 -22.86 -15.18
CA TRP A 73 10.18 -21.62 -15.42
C TRP A 73 8.70 -21.82 -15.14
N THR A 74 8.13 -20.95 -14.31
CA THR A 74 6.72 -21.00 -13.96
C THR A 74 6.06 -19.68 -14.34
N PHE A 75 5.12 -19.71 -15.26
CA PHE A 75 4.36 -18.55 -15.71
C PHE A 75 3.09 -18.42 -14.90
N ILE A 76 2.90 -17.27 -14.26
CA ILE A 76 1.80 -16.99 -13.35
C ILE A 76 0.80 -16.09 -14.04
N LYS A 77 -0.50 -16.35 -13.84
CA LYS A 77 -1.60 -15.59 -14.44
C LYS A 77 -1.97 -14.34 -13.65
N ASN A 78 -1.63 -14.32 -12.36
CA ASN A 78 -2.03 -13.29 -11.42
C ASN A 78 -0.79 -12.76 -10.69
N ASP A 79 -0.67 -11.44 -10.60
CA ASP A 79 0.41 -10.73 -9.91
C ASP A 79 0.10 -10.39 -8.44
N SER A 80 -0.99 -10.95 -7.88
CA SER A 80 -1.36 -10.76 -6.49
C SER A 80 -0.27 -11.33 -5.56
N THR A 81 0.27 -10.50 -4.69
CA THR A 81 1.28 -10.89 -3.70
C THR A 81 0.79 -12.02 -2.79
N THR A 82 -0.49 -11.99 -2.40
CA THR A 82 -1.10 -13.04 -1.55
C THR A 82 -1.14 -14.40 -2.25
N SER A 83 -1.55 -14.43 -3.53
CA SER A 83 -1.54 -15.66 -4.34
C SER A 83 -0.12 -16.19 -4.53
N ALA A 84 0.83 -15.28 -4.74
CA ALA A 84 2.23 -15.57 -4.87
C ALA A 84 2.84 -16.21 -3.61
N GLU A 85 2.55 -15.65 -2.44
CA GLU A 85 3.01 -16.18 -1.15
C GLU A 85 2.43 -17.59 -0.89
N MET A 86 1.15 -17.79 -1.16
CA MET A 86 0.51 -19.11 -1.02
C MET A 86 1.15 -20.14 -1.97
N LEU A 87 1.43 -19.75 -3.22
CA LEU A 87 2.08 -20.62 -4.18
C LEU A 87 3.50 -20.97 -3.74
N ALA A 88 4.27 -19.99 -3.27
CA ALA A 88 5.62 -20.20 -2.76
C ALA A 88 5.65 -21.15 -1.56
N GLN A 89 4.76 -20.99 -0.60
CA GLN A 89 4.64 -21.88 0.57
C GLN A 89 4.29 -23.30 0.15
N LYS A 90 3.31 -23.49 -0.75
CA LYS A 90 2.95 -24.82 -1.27
C LYS A 90 4.11 -25.47 -2.02
N ALA A 91 4.85 -24.67 -2.83
CA ALA A 91 6.02 -25.15 -3.55
C ALA A 91 7.11 -25.62 -2.59
N GLN A 92 7.41 -24.88 -1.52
CA GLN A 92 8.40 -25.26 -0.50
C GLN A 92 8.07 -26.61 0.16
N VAL A 93 6.79 -26.85 0.52
CA VAL A 93 6.35 -28.12 1.11
C VAL A 93 6.62 -29.29 0.16
N ILE A 94 6.36 -29.12 -1.13
CA ILE A 94 6.58 -30.17 -2.14
C ILE A 94 8.06 -30.37 -2.45
N ILE A 95 8.82 -29.29 -2.50
CA ILE A 95 10.27 -29.35 -2.66
C ILE A 95 10.88 -30.18 -1.51
N ALA A 96 10.53 -29.87 -0.27
CA ALA A 96 11.02 -30.58 0.89
C ALA A 96 10.66 -32.09 0.89
N LYS A 97 9.52 -32.45 0.28
CA LYS A 97 9.05 -33.84 0.25
C LYS A 97 9.67 -34.67 -0.89
N ASN A 98 9.93 -34.06 -2.04
CA ASN A 98 10.22 -34.79 -3.29
C ASN A 98 11.68 -34.70 -3.74
N PHE A 99 12.45 -33.74 -3.24
CA PHE A 99 13.85 -33.62 -3.63
C PHE A 99 14.76 -34.37 -2.65
N PRO A 100 15.74 -35.15 -3.14
CA PRO A 100 16.65 -35.91 -2.30
C PRO A 100 17.60 -34.99 -1.53
N PRO A 101 18.20 -35.50 -0.43
CA PRO A 101 19.24 -34.79 0.30
C PRO A 101 20.41 -34.47 -0.63
N GLY A 102 20.92 -33.24 -0.58
CA GLY A 102 21.99 -32.74 -1.43
C GLY A 102 21.55 -31.91 -2.63
N VAL A 103 20.24 -31.88 -2.94
CA VAL A 103 19.70 -30.97 -3.95
C VAL A 103 19.18 -29.70 -3.26
N THR A 104 19.74 -28.54 -3.61
CA THR A 104 19.28 -27.25 -3.12
C THR A 104 18.32 -26.64 -4.15
N VAL A 105 17.11 -26.35 -3.77
CA VAL A 105 16.12 -25.67 -4.60
C VAL A 105 15.92 -24.25 -4.10
N GLN A 106 16.10 -23.27 -4.99
CA GLN A 106 15.88 -21.86 -4.70
C GLN A 106 14.79 -21.31 -5.63
N MET A 107 13.91 -20.51 -5.10
CA MET A 107 12.94 -19.77 -5.90
C MET A 107 13.55 -18.43 -6.30
N GLY A 108 13.56 -18.14 -7.60
CA GLY A 108 14.08 -16.91 -8.17
C GLY A 108 13.08 -16.25 -9.11
N GLY A 109 13.49 -15.14 -9.72
CA GLY A 109 12.67 -14.40 -10.67
C GLY A 109 11.87 -13.27 -10.04
N SER A 110 10.92 -12.70 -10.78
CA SER A 110 10.16 -11.51 -10.39
C SER A 110 9.26 -11.73 -9.18
N LEU A 111 8.67 -12.91 -9.05
CA LEU A 111 7.69 -13.20 -8.00
C LEU A 111 8.28 -13.17 -6.58
N PRO A 112 9.34 -13.94 -6.25
CA PRO A 112 9.99 -13.84 -4.95
C PRO A 112 10.53 -12.45 -4.65
N GLN A 113 11.00 -11.72 -5.68
CA GLN A 113 11.42 -10.33 -5.53
C GLN A 113 10.25 -9.42 -5.14
N MET A 114 9.08 -9.55 -5.78
CA MET A 114 7.88 -8.80 -5.41
C MET A 114 7.43 -9.08 -3.98
N ILE A 115 7.42 -10.35 -3.57
CA ILE A 115 7.06 -10.74 -2.20
C ILE A 115 8.01 -10.09 -1.20
N ALA A 116 9.32 -10.25 -1.41
CA ALA A 116 10.33 -9.67 -0.51
C ALA A 116 10.27 -8.14 -0.48
N LEU A 117 10.10 -7.51 -1.64
CA LEU A 117 9.98 -6.06 -1.76
C LEU A 117 8.73 -5.54 -1.02
N ASN A 118 7.59 -6.19 -1.22
CA ASN A 118 6.34 -5.80 -0.55
C ASN A 118 6.46 -5.93 0.97
N ASP A 119 7.01 -7.03 1.49
CA ASP A 119 7.21 -7.23 2.94
C ASP A 119 8.12 -6.14 3.54
N VAL A 120 9.24 -5.83 2.89
CA VAL A 120 10.17 -4.77 3.33
C VAL A 120 9.49 -3.41 3.28
N ILE A 121 8.82 -3.08 2.18
CA ILE A 121 8.16 -1.78 2.01
C ILE A 121 7.04 -1.59 3.02
N VAL A 122 6.19 -2.60 3.23
CA VAL A 122 5.09 -2.50 4.21
C VAL A 122 5.64 -2.27 5.61
N LYS A 123 6.66 -3.03 6.04
CA LYS A 123 7.30 -2.87 7.35
C LYS A 123 7.97 -1.50 7.50
N ASP A 124 8.74 -1.09 6.50
CA ASP A 124 9.46 0.19 6.53
C ASP A 124 8.50 1.39 6.49
N LYS A 125 7.43 1.31 5.72
CA LYS A 125 6.40 2.35 5.68
C LYS A 125 5.64 2.46 6.99
N PHE A 126 5.34 1.35 7.65
CA PHE A 126 4.71 1.38 8.97
C PHE A 126 5.62 2.08 9.98
N ARG A 127 6.92 1.74 10.01
CA ARG A 127 7.90 2.44 10.84
C ARG A 127 7.98 3.93 10.51
N ASN A 128 7.99 4.28 9.22
CA ASN A 128 7.99 5.66 8.75
C ASN A 128 6.73 6.42 9.19
N MET A 129 5.55 5.82 9.13
CA MET A 129 4.30 6.43 9.62
C MET A 129 4.40 6.80 11.12
N VAL A 130 4.96 5.90 11.94
CA VAL A 130 5.18 6.18 13.37
C VAL A 130 6.17 7.33 13.56
N GLN A 131 7.27 7.35 12.81
CA GLN A 131 8.26 8.42 12.85
C GLN A 131 7.66 9.76 12.41
N MET A 132 6.91 9.79 11.29
CA MET A 132 6.24 11.00 10.81
C MET A 132 5.22 11.52 11.83
N THR A 133 4.43 10.64 12.43
CA THR A 133 3.47 11.02 13.48
C THR A 133 4.17 11.62 14.69
N LEU A 134 5.31 11.07 15.09
CA LEU A 134 6.13 11.62 16.19
C LEU A 134 6.66 13.02 15.85
N VAL A 135 7.16 13.21 14.62
CA VAL A 135 7.63 14.53 14.15
C VAL A 135 6.48 15.54 14.14
N VAL A 136 5.32 15.16 13.63
CA VAL A 136 4.11 16.01 13.61
C VAL A 136 3.68 16.36 15.05
N PHE A 137 3.70 15.39 15.97
CA PHE A 137 3.43 15.63 17.39
C PHE A 137 4.38 16.68 17.98
N ILE A 138 5.68 16.53 17.75
CA ILE A 138 6.72 17.46 18.27
C ILE A 138 6.50 18.86 17.65
N LEU A 139 6.29 18.95 16.34
CA LEU A 139 6.03 20.22 15.67
C LEU A 139 4.75 20.89 16.20
N GLY A 140 3.66 20.14 16.34
CA GLY A 140 2.44 20.63 16.96
C GLY A 140 2.65 21.12 18.40
N ALA A 141 3.39 20.35 19.21
CA ALA A 141 3.70 20.74 20.58
C ALA A 141 4.53 22.02 20.64
N ILE A 142 5.48 22.23 19.74
CA ILE A 142 6.28 23.45 19.63
C ILE A 142 5.42 24.65 19.19
N VAL A 143 4.65 24.49 18.10
CA VAL A 143 3.79 25.55 17.54
C VAL A 143 2.79 26.07 18.59
N PHE A 144 2.14 25.16 19.30
CA PHE A 144 1.16 25.51 20.31
C PHE A 144 1.74 25.73 21.70
N ARG A 145 3.06 25.47 21.89
CA ARG A 145 3.76 25.50 23.19
C ARG A 145 3.06 24.65 24.23
N SER A 146 2.52 23.52 23.82
CA SER A 146 1.73 22.62 24.66
C SER A 146 1.77 21.19 24.11
N LEU A 147 2.08 20.22 24.95
CA LEU A 147 2.00 18.80 24.61
C LEU A 147 0.57 18.38 24.22
N VAL A 148 -0.43 18.99 24.90
CA VAL A 148 -1.84 18.78 24.54
C VAL A 148 -2.12 19.32 23.15
N GLY A 149 -1.51 20.43 22.74
CA GLY A 149 -1.61 20.97 21.38
C GLY A 149 -1.10 19.99 20.33
N GLY A 150 0.07 19.38 20.58
CA GLY A 150 0.57 18.30 19.72
C GLY A 150 -0.38 17.11 19.63
N LEU A 151 -0.98 16.70 20.74
CA LEU A 151 -1.94 15.60 20.78
C LEU A 151 -3.21 15.91 19.96
N PHE A 152 -3.70 17.16 20.03
CA PHE A 152 -4.85 17.60 19.24
C PHE A 152 -4.62 17.62 17.73
N VAL A 153 -3.38 17.75 17.28
CA VAL A 153 -3.01 17.56 15.87
C VAL A 153 -2.98 16.08 15.50
N VAL A 154 -2.45 15.23 16.37
CA VAL A 154 -2.21 13.81 16.05
C VAL A 154 -3.48 12.95 16.15
N ILE A 155 -4.41 13.24 17.09
CA ILE A 155 -5.62 12.44 17.28
C ILE A 155 -6.48 12.35 16.00
N PRO A 156 -6.81 13.45 15.30
CA PRO A 156 -7.54 13.37 14.04
C PRO A 156 -6.79 12.61 12.96
N LEU A 157 -5.45 12.75 12.89
CA LEU A 157 -4.62 12.00 11.94
C LEU A 157 -4.72 10.48 12.15
N PHE A 158 -4.69 10.02 13.41
CA PHE A 158 -4.95 8.61 13.70
C PHE A 158 -6.32 8.16 13.24
N ALA A 159 -7.34 8.99 13.44
CA ALA A 159 -8.69 8.69 12.99
C ALA A 159 -8.77 8.59 11.45
N VAL A 160 -8.07 9.47 10.73
CA VAL A 160 -7.94 9.39 9.25
C VAL A 160 -7.25 8.10 8.82
N ILE A 161 -6.14 7.72 9.48
CA ILE A 161 -5.40 6.48 9.17
C ILE A 161 -6.31 5.26 9.38
N ILE A 162 -7.00 5.18 10.52
CA ILE A 162 -7.92 4.08 10.82
C ILE A 162 -9.05 4.03 9.80
N ALA A 163 -9.63 5.17 9.45
CA ALA A 163 -10.70 5.25 8.47
C ALA A 163 -10.23 4.80 7.07
N ASN A 164 -9.01 5.16 6.67
CA ASN A 164 -8.43 4.73 5.39
C ASN A 164 -8.20 3.22 5.35
N PHE A 165 -7.57 2.64 6.38
CA PHE A 165 -7.39 1.19 6.43
C PHE A 165 -8.73 0.44 6.55
N GLY A 166 -9.70 1.00 7.27
CA GLY A 166 -11.05 0.47 7.34
C GLY A 166 -11.76 0.47 5.98
N LEU A 167 -11.62 1.56 5.22
CA LEU A 167 -12.17 1.67 3.87
C LEU A 167 -11.51 0.66 2.91
N MET A 168 -10.18 0.51 2.98
CA MET A 168 -9.45 -0.49 2.20
C MET A 168 -9.91 -1.91 2.51
N GLY A 169 -10.09 -2.24 3.80
CA GLY A 169 -10.61 -3.55 4.21
C GLY A 169 -12.04 -3.79 3.69
N TRP A 170 -12.89 -2.77 3.71
CA TRP A 170 -14.25 -2.86 3.19
C TRP A 170 -14.30 -3.02 1.66
N LEU A 171 -13.39 -2.36 0.94
CA LEU A 171 -13.27 -2.44 -0.52
C LEU A 171 -12.43 -3.65 -1.00
N ASN A 172 -11.95 -4.51 -0.08
CA ASN A 172 -11.02 -5.61 -0.38
C ASN A 172 -9.76 -5.16 -1.16
N THR A 173 -9.30 -3.95 -0.91
CA THR A 173 -8.08 -3.43 -1.54
C THR A 173 -6.86 -3.99 -0.80
N PRO A 174 -5.91 -4.61 -1.50
CA PRO A 174 -4.72 -5.19 -0.87
C PRO A 174 -3.83 -4.12 -0.23
N LEU A 175 -3.14 -4.52 0.84
CA LEU A 175 -2.15 -3.67 1.50
C LEU A 175 -0.83 -3.75 0.73
N ASP A 176 -0.67 -2.88 -0.23
CA ASP A 176 0.47 -2.81 -1.12
C ASP A 176 1.26 -1.50 -0.98
N ILE A 177 2.25 -1.32 -1.86
CA ILE A 177 3.11 -0.14 -1.93
C ILE A 177 2.28 1.15 -2.09
N THR A 178 1.22 1.10 -2.91
CA THR A 178 0.34 2.25 -3.20
C THR A 178 -0.42 2.66 -1.95
N ALA A 179 -1.04 1.70 -1.28
CA ALA A 179 -1.81 1.91 -0.06
C ALA A 179 -0.94 2.50 1.06
N MET A 180 0.24 1.94 1.28
CA MET A 180 1.18 2.42 2.29
C MET A 180 1.75 3.81 1.97
N THR A 181 1.98 4.11 0.69
CA THR A 181 2.44 5.43 0.26
C THR A 181 1.35 6.47 0.50
N THR A 182 0.10 6.17 0.15
CA THR A 182 -1.05 7.06 0.36
C THR A 182 -1.29 7.31 1.85
N ALA A 183 -1.19 6.30 2.71
CA ALA A 183 -1.31 6.46 4.15
C ALA A 183 -0.22 7.40 4.73
N SER A 184 1.01 7.32 4.21
CA SER A 184 2.08 8.25 4.60
C SER A 184 1.80 9.69 4.15
N MET A 185 1.26 9.88 2.94
CA MET A 185 0.83 11.20 2.44
C MET A 185 -0.30 11.79 3.28
N ALA A 186 -1.23 10.97 3.76
CA ALA A 186 -2.33 11.40 4.62
C ALA A 186 -1.84 12.08 5.90
N ILE A 187 -0.77 11.57 6.52
CA ILE A 187 -0.18 12.14 7.72
C ILE A 187 0.37 13.54 7.43
N GLY A 188 1.12 13.71 6.33
CA GLY A 188 1.73 15.00 6.00
C GLY A 188 0.69 16.08 5.68
N ILE A 189 -0.23 15.79 4.76
CA ILE A 189 -1.25 16.75 4.32
C ILE A 189 -2.30 17.00 5.41
N GLY A 190 -2.70 15.95 6.15
CA GLY A 190 -3.64 16.07 7.24
C GLY A 190 -3.10 16.98 8.36
N ALA A 191 -1.83 16.83 8.72
CA ALA A 191 -1.20 17.66 9.75
C ALA A 191 -1.29 19.15 9.47
N ASP A 192 -1.10 19.55 8.20
CA ASP A 192 -1.23 20.94 7.79
C ASP A 192 -2.66 21.48 8.04
N TYR A 193 -3.68 20.68 7.69
CA TYR A 193 -5.08 21.07 7.89
C TYR A 193 -5.40 21.30 9.37
N GLU A 194 -4.93 20.38 10.24
CA GLU A 194 -5.16 20.47 11.67
C GLU A 194 -4.45 21.68 12.29
N ILE A 195 -3.17 21.88 11.96
CA ILE A 195 -2.39 23.02 12.46
C ILE A 195 -3.00 24.35 12.03
N TYR A 196 -3.36 24.48 10.74
CA TYR A 196 -3.96 25.73 10.23
C TYR A 196 -5.31 26.03 10.89
N LEU A 197 -6.16 25.02 11.04
CA LEU A 197 -7.48 25.23 11.63
C LEU A 197 -7.38 25.57 13.12
N LEU A 198 -6.55 24.84 13.87
CA LEU A 198 -6.32 25.10 15.30
C LEU A 198 -5.71 26.48 15.53
N PHE A 199 -4.68 26.84 14.75
CA PHE A 199 -4.04 28.15 14.87
C PHE A 199 -5.00 29.29 14.59
N ARG A 200 -5.76 29.20 13.50
CA ARG A 200 -6.74 30.22 13.12
C ARG A 200 -7.86 30.31 14.15
N PHE A 201 -8.35 29.20 14.63
CA PHE A 201 -9.38 29.20 15.68
C PHE A 201 -8.88 29.90 16.96
N ARG A 202 -7.66 29.59 17.40
CA ARG A 202 -7.02 30.24 18.56
C ARG A 202 -6.88 31.74 18.36
N GLU A 203 -6.43 32.18 17.19
CA GLU A 203 -6.29 33.59 16.84
C GLU A 203 -7.65 34.34 16.89
N GLU A 204 -8.67 33.75 16.25
CA GLU A 204 -10.01 34.35 16.22
C GLU A 204 -10.67 34.37 17.61
N LEU A 205 -10.43 33.37 18.42
CA LEU A 205 -10.91 33.34 19.81
C LEU A 205 -10.25 34.45 20.64
N ALA A 206 -8.95 34.64 20.49
CA ALA A 206 -8.22 35.71 21.18
C ALA A 206 -8.70 37.12 20.75
N ARG A 207 -9.12 37.28 19.48
CA ARG A 207 -9.60 38.57 18.95
C ARG A 207 -11.04 38.88 19.31
N SER A 208 -11.93 37.88 19.25
CA SER A 208 -13.38 38.09 19.39
C SER A 208 -13.91 37.83 20.83
N GLY A 209 -13.15 37.08 21.63
CA GLY A 209 -13.61 36.59 22.93
C GLY A 209 -14.81 35.64 22.85
N SER A 210 -15.30 35.30 21.66
CA SER A 210 -16.50 34.51 21.43
C SER A 210 -16.20 33.24 20.66
N VAL A 211 -16.51 32.09 21.24
CA VAL A 211 -16.32 30.77 20.62
C VAL A 211 -17.13 30.64 19.32
N LEU A 212 -18.35 31.17 19.29
CA LEU A 212 -19.21 31.12 18.11
C LEU A 212 -18.61 31.92 16.95
N THR A 213 -18.15 33.15 17.23
CA THR A 213 -17.50 34.02 16.23
C THR A 213 -16.17 33.41 15.75
N ALA A 214 -15.34 32.91 16.66
CA ALA A 214 -14.07 32.22 16.32
C ALA A 214 -14.31 30.99 15.44
N THR A 215 -15.32 30.17 15.77
CA THR A 215 -15.70 29.01 14.95
C THR A 215 -16.13 29.43 13.56
N ARG A 216 -17.02 30.41 13.44
CA ARG A 216 -17.51 30.90 12.15
C ARG A 216 -16.37 31.45 11.31
N ASN A 217 -15.56 32.32 11.86
CA ASN A 217 -14.48 32.97 11.11
C ASN A 217 -13.36 31.99 10.70
N SER A 218 -12.98 31.08 11.57
CA SER A 218 -11.99 30.05 11.23
C SER A 218 -12.46 29.12 10.11
N MET A 219 -13.75 28.77 10.10
CA MET A 219 -14.33 27.97 9.03
C MET A 219 -14.47 28.74 7.71
N LEU A 220 -14.82 30.02 7.77
CA LEU A 220 -14.94 30.86 6.57
C LEU A 220 -13.58 31.24 5.96
N THR A 221 -12.49 31.15 6.72
CA THR A 221 -11.11 31.45 6.26
C THR A 221 -10.33 30.12 6.04
N SER A 222 -9.76 29.56 7.09
CA SER A 222 -8.95 28.33 6.99
C SER A 222 -9.75 27.11 6.52
N GLY A 223 -11.01 26.96 6.95
CA GLY A 223 -11.86 25.87 6.49
C GLY A 223 -12.10 25.90 4.98
N LYS A 224 -12.36 27.08 4.41
CA LYS A 224 -12.47 27.22 2.94
C LYS A 224 -11.15 26.94 2.25
N ALA A 225 -10.02 27.41 2.78
CA ALA A 225 -8.72 27.15 2.22
C ALA A 225 -8.39 25.64 2.19
N ILE A 226 -8.65 24.92 3.29
CA ILE A 226 -8.51 23.47 3.38
C ILE A 226 -9.36 22.77 2.31
N LEU A 227 -10.62 23.20 2.15
CA LEU A 227 -11.51 22.60 1.14
C LEU A 227 -10.97 22.83 -0.28
N PHE A 228 -10.50 24.04 -0.61
CA PHE A 228 -9.94 24.33 -1.93
C PHE A 228 -8.67 23.55 -2.22
N VAL A 229 -7.76 23.42 -1.24
CA VAL A 229 -6.54 22.61 -1.37
C VAL A 229 -6.90 21.15 -1.61
N ALA A 230 -7.80 20.60 -0.82
CA ALA A 230 -8.24 19.21 -0.99
C ALA A 230 -8.89 18.97 -2.35
N LEU A 231 -9.79 19.86 -2.80
CA LEU A 231 -10.41 19.76 -4.12
C LEU A 231 -9.39 19.86 -5.25
N SER A 232 -8.36 20.69 -5.09
CA SER A 232 -7.27 20.80 -6.07
C SER A 232 -6.46 19.51 -6.16
N ILE A 233 -6.15 18.91 -5.00
CA ILE A 233 -5.43 17.62 -4.95
C ILE A 233 -6.30 16.50 -5.54
N ILE A 234 -7.57 16.41 -5.15
CA ILE A 234 -8.53 15.43 -5.69
C ILE A 234 -8.63 15.58 -7.21
N GLY A 235 -8.82 16.82 -7.71
CA GLY A 235 -8.90 17.10 -9.14
C GLY A 235 -7.63 16.70 -9.89
N GLY A 236 -6.45 17.05 -9.34
CA GLY A 236 -5.17 16.69 -9.94
C GLY A 236 -4.95 15.18 -10.01
N TYR A 237 -5.20 14.46 -8.91
CA TYR A 237 -5.06 13.00 -8.90
C TYR A 237 -6.13 12.27 -9.70
N SER A 238 -7.35 12.83 -9.82
CA SER A 238 -8.41 12.22 -10.63
C SER A 238 -8.05 12.12 -12.13
N VAL A 239 -7.12 12.95 -12.61
CA VAL A 239 -6.61 12.85 -13.99
C VAL A 239 -5.90 11.51 -14.23
N LEU A 240 -5.29 10.92 -13.20
CA LEU A 240 -4.62 9.61 -13.30
C LEU A 240 -5.60 8.46 -13.61
N GLN A 241 -6.90 8.64 -13.35
CA GLN A 241 -7.93 7.66 -13.72
C GLN A 241 -8.12 7.49 -15.24
N LEU A 242 -7.63 8.46 -16.03
CA LEU A 242 -7.64 8.37 -17.49
C LEU A 242 -6.53 7.46 -18.04
N SER A 243 -5.64 6.97 -17.19
CA SER A 243 -4.56 6.06 -17.58
C SER A 243 -5.05 4.62 -17.65
N ASP A 244 -4.58 3.86 -18.62
CA ASP A 244 -4.81 2.40 -18.71
C ASP A 244 -3.92 1.61 -17.73
N PHE A 245 -3.01 2.27 -17.00
CA PHE A 245 -2.12 1.63 -16.05
C PHE A 245 -2.78 1.50 -14.67
N ALA A 246 -3.05 0.26 -14.25
CA ALA A 246 -3.80 -0.06 -13.03
C ALA A 246 -3.24 0.60 -11.76
N PHE A 247 -1.92 0.74 -11.66
CA PHE A 247 -1.26 1.42 -10.54
C PHE A 247 -1.71 2.88 -10.39
N TYR A 248 -1.81 3.64 -11.49
CA TYR A 248 -2.25 5.03 -11.44
C TYR A 248 -3.73 5.15 -11.06
N ASN A 249 -4.58 4.23 -11.55
CA ASN A 249 -5.97 4.19 -11.15
C ASN A 249 -6.13 3.93 -9.65
N GLN A 250 -5.39 2.95 -9.13
CA GLN A 250 -5.40 2.63 -7.71
C GLN A 250 -4.89 3.81 -6.87
N LEU A 251 -3.78 4.43 -7.26
CA LEU A 251 -3.21 5.60 -6.59
C LEU A 251 -4.22 6.76 -6.55
N SER A 252 -4.86 7.07 -7.68
CA SER A 252 -5.89 8.11 -7.78
C SER A 252 -7.04 7.86 -6.80
N ASN A 253 -7.60 6.65 -6.82
CA ASN A 253 -8.72 6.29 -5.95
C ASN A 253 -8.34 6.41 -4.47
N MET A 254 -7.15 5.91 -4.09
CA MET A 254 -6.67 5.96 -2.71
C MET A 254 -6.43 7.40 -2.24
N VAL A 255 -5.75 8.24 -3.05
CA VAL A 255 -5.49 9.63 -2.70
C VAL A 255 -6.80 10.42 -2.60
N THR A 256 -7.71 10.25 -3.55
CA THR A 256 -9.02 10.92 -3.54
C THR A 256 -9.82 10.58 -2.29
N ALA A 257 -9.91 9.29 -1.96
CA ALA A 257 -10.59 8.84 -0.74
C ALA A 257 -9.93 9.39 0.53
N THR A 258 -8.61 9.33 0.60
CA THR A 258 -7.82 9.84 1.73
C THR A 258 -8.02 11.34 1.93
N MET A 259 -8.00 12.13 0.85
CA MET A 259 -8.22 13.58 0.93
C MET A 259 -9.63 13.92 1.41
N ALA A 260 -10.66 13.23 0.91
CA ALA A 260 -12.02 13.42 1.34
C ALA A 260 -12.20 13.11 2.85
N VAL A 261 -11.64 12.00 3.29
CA VAL A 261 -11.63 11.59 4.70
C VAL A 261 -10.87 12.61 5.55
N SER A 262 -9.68 13.04 5.15
CA SER A 262 -8.87 14.02 5.89
C SER A 262 -9.59 15.34 6.08
N VAL A 263 -10.22 15.87 5.03
CA VAL A 263 -11.03 17.10 5.13
C VAL A 263 -12.19 16.93 6.12
N PHE A 264 -12.89 15.81 6.05
CA PHE A 264 -13.97 15.52 6.98
C PHE A 264 -13.48 15.53 8.43
N PHE A 265 -12.40 14.84 8.73
CA PHE A 265 -11.85 14.79 10.09
C PHE A 265 -11.31 16.14 10.54
N ALA A 266 -10.63 16.90 9.69
CA ALA A 266 -10.14 18.22 10.03
C ALA A 266 -11.29 19.20 10.32
N LEU A 267 -12.30 19.27 9.46
CA LEU A 267 -13.36 20.28 9.59
C LEU A 267 -14.41 19.92 10.65
N PHE A 268 -14.72 18.65 10.85
CA PHE A 268 -15.79 18.22 11.77
C PHE A 268 -15.26 17.59 13.05
N PHE A 269 -14.38 16.59 12.93
CA PHE A 269 -13.92 15.84 14.10
C PHE A 269 -13.01 16.67 15.00
N LEU A 270 -12.01 17.35 14.44
CA LEU A 270 -11.11 18.21 15.21
C LEU A 270 -11.90 19.30 15.95
N ARG A 271 -12.88 19.89 15.28
CA ARG A 271 -13.74 20.92 15.91
C ARG A 271 -14.59 20.34 17.04
N ALA A 272 -15.18 19.17 16.85
CA ALA A 272 -15.91 18.49 17.92
C ALA A 272 -14.99 18.19 19.11
N LEU A 273 -13.78 17.71 18.84
CA LEU A 273 -12.76 17.44 19.84
C LEU A 273 -12.41 18.71 20.66
N MET A 274 -12.21 19.84 19.98
CA MET A 274 -11.95 21.12 20.65
C MET A 274 -13.10 21.56 21.56
N MET A 275 -14.34 21.39 21.10
CA MET A 275 -15.53 21.82 21.85
C MET A 275 -15.82 20.92 23.06
N ILE A 276 -15.55 19.63 22.96
CA ILE A 276 -15.74 18.67 24.04
C ILE A 276 -14.69 18.85 25.13
N PHE A 277 -13.41 18.90 24.74
CA PHE A 277 -12.31 18.89 25.72
C PHE A 277 -11.86 20.28 26.17
N LYS A 278 -12.24 21.35 25.47
CA LYS A 278 -11.91 22.75 25.76
C LYS A 278 -10.47 22.92 26.27
N PRO A 279 -9.42 22.57 25.47
CA PRO A 279 -8.05 22.52 25.96
C PRO A 279 -7.53 23.91 26.33
N ARG A 280 -6.78 23.99 27.44
CA ARG A 280 -6.25 25.24 27.96
C ARG A 280 -5.38 26.04 27.01
N PHE A 281 -4.66 25.38 26.10
CA PHE A 281 -3.79 26.04 25.11
C PHE A 281 -4.60 26.88 24.09
N ILE A 282 -5.91 26.63 23.95
CA ILE A 282 -6.83 27.39 23.11
C ILE A 282 -7.72 28.32 23.95
N PHE A 283 -8.34 27.78 24.99
CA PHE A 283 -9.38 28.49 25.77
C PHE A 283 -8.83 29.25 26.99
N GLY A 284 -7.55 29.07 27.36
CA GLY A 284 -6.98 29.65 28.58
C GLY A 284 -7.48 28.99 29.85
N ASP A 285 -7.39 29.71 30.96
CA ASP A 285 -7.74 29.19 32.30
C ASP A 285 -9.23 29.30 32.64
N GLN A 286 -10.05 29.99 31.82
CA GLN A 286 -11.50 30.15 32.00
C GLN A 286 -12.28 29.67 30.80
N PRO A 287 -12.35 28.36 30.53
CA PRO A 287 -12.98 27.84 29.33
C PRO A 287 -14.52 28.03 29.29
N ASP A 288 -15.15 28.24 30.43
CA ASP A 288 -16.60 28.36 30.51
C ASP A 288 -17.14 29.80 30.37
N ALA A 289 -16.34 30.80 30.76
CA ALA A 289 -16.74 32.21 30.65
C ALA A 289 -16.96 32.67 29.19
N SER A 290 -16.20 32.09 28.24
CA SER A 290 -16.35 32.38 26.79
C SER A 290 -17.58 31.74 26.15
N PHE A 291 -18.19 30.75 26.80
CA PHE A 291 -19.43 30.10 26.32
C PHE A 291 -20.68 30.81 26.86
N GLU A 292 -20.68 31.24 28.13
CA GLU A 292 -21.79 31.96 28.75
C GLU A 292 -22.02 33.32 28.09
N SER A 293 -20.97 34.05 27.72
CA SER A 293 -21.10 35.31 26.99
C SER A 293 -21.73 35.14 25.61
N ALA A 294 -21.51 34.03 24.93
CA ALA A 294 -22.09 33.75 23.62
C ALA A 294 -23.60 33.40 23.70
N VAL A 295 -24.02 32.70 24.75
CA VAL A 295 -25.44 32.39 25.01
C VAL A 295 -26.20 33.64 25.44
N ALA A 296 -25.60 34.49 26.28
CA ALA A 296 -26.25 35.74 26.74
C ALA A 296 -26.49 36.73 25.59
N VAL A 297 -25.59 36.81 24.59
CA VAL A 297 -25.77 37.65 23.39
C VAL A 297 -26.88 37.11 22.48
N SER A 298 -27.04 35.77 22.37
CA SER A 298 -28.07 35.16 21.52
C SER A 298 -29.49 35.24 22.13
N THR A 299 -29.59 35.32 23.46
CA THR A 299 -30.88 35.43 24.19
C THR A 299 -31.28 36.86 24.54
N GLY A 300 -30.32 37.83 24.51
CA GLY A 300 -30.57 39.23 24.80
C GLY A 300 -31.06 40.07 23.63
N GLY A 301 -31.25 39.51 22.44
CA GLY A 301 -31.68 40.21 21.23
C GLY A 301 -33.19 40.18 20.94
N VAL A 302 -34.00 39.70 21.87
CA VAL A 302 -35.49 39.76 21.75
C VAL A 302 -36.04 40.63 22.87
N LYS A 303 -36.05 41.92 22.66
CA LYS A 303 -36.93 42.88 23.26
C LYS A 303 -37.35 43.89 22.23
#